data_ed427ddd3c0686be16f141ec98d6f74e
#
_entry.id   ed427ddd3c0686be16f141ec98d6f74e
#
_cell.length_a   1.000
_cell.length_b   1.000
_cell.length_c   1.000
_cell.angle_alpha   90.00
_cell.angle_beta   90.00
_cell.angle_gamma   90.00
#
_symmetry.space_group_name_H-M   'P 1'
#
loop_
_entity.id
_entity.type
_entity.pdbx_description
1 polymer ?
#
loop_
_entity_poly.entity_id
_entity_poly.type
_entity_poly.pdbx_seq_one_letter_code
_entity_poly.pdbx_strand_id
1 'polypeptide(L)'
;MTIRIGINGFGRIGRLAFRQAVTMDDVEVVAVNDLIDVNYLAYLLRYDSTHRKFQGDVKVENNNLIVNGKSIRITAERDPNELRWGDIGADYVLESTGFFLTDDKARSHLNAGARRVVMSAPSKDETPMFVMGVNHKEYKGQEIVSNASCTTNCLAPLAKVVHDNFGIVSGLMTTVHATTATQKPVDSPSHKDWRGGRGAGQSIIPSSTGAAKAVGRVIPELNGKLTGMAFRVPTPDVSVVDLSLIHI
;
A
#
# COMPACT_ATOMS: atom_id res chain seq x y z
N MET A 1 -9.81 17.13 16.27
CA MET A 1 -10.84 16.19 15.74
C MET A 1 -10.11 14.93 15.36
N THR A 2 -10.44 13.79 15.93
CA THR A 2 -9.76 12.52 15.67
C THR A 2 -10.26 11.93 14.36
N ILE A 3 -9.35 11.56 13.47
CA ILE A 3 -9.65 10.89 12.19
C ILE A 3 -9.88 9.40 12.47
N ARG A 4 -11.05 8.88 12.09
CA ARG A 4 -11.43 7.48 12.30
C ARG A 4 -11.21 6.65 11.04
N ILE A 5 -10.40 5.61 11.14
CA ILE A 5 -9.95 4.80 10.01
C ILE A 5 -10.49 3.37 10.09
N GLY A 6 -11.10 2.90 9.00
CA GLY A 6 -11.31 1.48 8.71
C GLY A 6 -10.17 0.94 7.84
N ILE A 7 -9.77 -0.30 8.05
CA ILE A 7 -8.75 -0.98 7.23
C ILE A 7 -9.37 -2.20 6.57
N ASN A 8 -9.36 -2.24 5.23
CA ASN A 8 -9.77 -3.41 4.47
C ASN A 8 -8.53 -4.17 3.97
N GLY A 9 -8.32 -5.37 4.47
CA GLY A 9 -7.12 -6.18 4.26
C GLY A 9 -6.05 -5.95 5.33
N PHE A 10 -5.79 -6.97 6.13
CA PHE A 10 -4.80 -6.92 7.22
C PHE A 10 -3.54 -7.71 6.88
N GLY A 11 -3.14 -7.64 5.60
CA GLY A 11 -1.87 -8.13 5.08
C GLY A 11 -0.68 -7.29 5.58
N ARG A 12 0.45 -7.36 4.88
CA ARG A 12 1.65 -6.59 5.27
C ARG A 12 1.36 -5.09 5.39
N ILE A 13 0.72 -4.50 4.38
CA ILE A 13 0.47 -3.05 4.33
C ILE A 13 -0.54 -2.63 5.39
N GLY A 14 -1.69 -3.31 5.47
CA GLY A 14 -2.73 -2.97 6.46
C GLY A 14 -2.22 -3.06 7.90
N ARG A 15 -1.43 -4.11 8.24
CA ARG A 15 -0.84 -4.26 9.58
C ARG A 15 0.20 -3.19 9.91
N LEU A 16 1.04 -2.82 8.96
CA LEU A 16 2.07 -1.80 9.22
C LEU A 16 1.44 -0.40 9.32
N ALA A 17 0.45 -0.10 8.47
CA ALA A 17 -0.35 1.11 8.60
C ALA A 17 -1.07 1.17 9.95
N PHE A 18 -1.67 0.06 10.39
CA PHE A 18 -2.27 -0.07 11.71
C PHE A 18 -1.26 0.22 12.84
N ARG A 19 -0.08 -0.41 12.79
CA ARG A 19 0.97 -0.21 13.80
C ARG A 19 1.40 1.25 13.91
N GLN A 20 1.46 1.95 12.78
CA GLN A 20 1.77 3.38 12.76
C GLN A 20 0.58 4.21 13.27
N ALA A 21 -0.63 3.93 12.80
CA ALA A 21 -1.82 4.69 13.17
C ALA A 21 -2.09 4.72 14.69
N VAL A 22 -1.87 3.60 15.38
CA VAL A 22 -2.09 3.52 16.84
C VAL A 22 -1.04 4.30 17.67
N THR A 23 0.01 4.83 17.05
CA THR A 23 1.00 5.71 17.69
C THR A 23 0.68 7.20 17.47
N MET A 24 -0.35 7.51 16.68
CA MET A 24 -0.75 8.90 16.37
C MET A 24 -1.90 9.33 17.27
N ASP A 25 -1.81 10.51 17.85
CA ASP A 25 -2.82 11.03 18.78
C ASP A 25 -4.10 11.49 18.10
N ASP A 26 -4.02 11.85 16.82
CA ASP A 26 -5.11 12.37 16.01
C ASP A 26 -5.78 11.32 15.10
N VAL A 27 -5.36 10.04 15.20
CA VAL A 27 -5.87 8.93 14.41
C VAL A 27 -6.40 7.81 15.30
N GLU A 28 -7.54 7.25 14.93
CA GLU A 28 -8.13 6.09 15.58
C GLU A 28 -8.49 5.03 14.55
N VAL A 29 -7.94 3.82 14.69
CA VAL A 29 -8.41 2.67 13.90
C VAL A 29 -9.64 2.07 14.59
N VAL A 30 -10.78 2.11 13.92
CA VAL A 30 -12.08 1.70 14.47
C VAL A 30 -12.53 0.31 14.03
N ALA A 31 -12.06 -0.16 12.87
CA ALA A 31 -12.33 -1.53 12.42
C ALA A 31 -11.26 -2.03 11.43
N VAL A 32 -11.20 -3.35 11.34
CA VAL A 32 -10.40 -4.08 10.36
C VAL A 32 -11.27 -5.17 9.75
N ASN A 33 -11.20 -5.31 8.43
CA ASN A 33 -11.78 -6.43 7.70
C ASN A 33 -10.66 -7.31 7.13
N ASP A 34 -10.73 -8.60 7.41
CA ASP A 34 -9.90 -9.61 6.76
C ASP A 34 -10.60 -10.98 6.85
N LEU A 35 -10.31 -11.89 5.92
CA LEU A 35 -11.01 -13.18 5.82
C LEU A 35 -10.42 -14.27 6.74
N ILE A 36 -9.42 -13.94 7.55
CA ILE A 36 -8.82 -14.88 8.49
C ILE A 36 -9.36 -14.70 9.90
N ASP A 37 -9.19 -15.74 10.72
CA ASP A 37 -9.66 -15.76 12.12
C ASP A 37 -9.04 -14.64 12.97
N VAL A 38 -9.82 -14.07 13.89
CA VAL A 38 -9.42 -12.94 14.73
C VAL A 38 -8.23 -13.25 15.63
N ASN A 39 -8.12 -14.49 16.14
CA ASN A 39 -6.96 -14.88 16.97
C ASN A 39 -5.70 -14.93 16.12
N TYR A 40 -5.83 -15.34 14.84
CA TYR A 40 -4.71 -15.32 13.92
C TYR A 40 -4.34 -13.88 13.52
N LEU A 41 -5.31 -12.98 13.33
CA LEU A 41 -5.04 -11.54 13.17
C LEU A 41 -4.27 -10.97 14.35
N ALA A 42 -4.70 -11.31 15.58
CA ALA A 42 -4.01 -10.89 16.81
C ALA A 42 -2.56 -11.43 16.87
N TYR A 43 -2.35 -12.69 16.49
CA TYR A 43 -1.02 -13.28 16.41
C TYR A 43 -0.14 -12.55 15.41
N LEU A 44 -0.63 -12.31 14.20
CA LEU A 44 0.10 -11.59 13.13
C LEU A 44 0.38 -10.14 13.49
N LEU A 45 -0.48 -9.48 14.28
CA LEU A 45 -0.21 -8.13 14.78
C LEU A 45 0.88 -8.12 15.83
N ARG A 46 0.85 -9.11 16.77
CA ARG A 46 1.85 -9.23 17.84
C ARG A 46 3.25 -9.50 17.31
N TYR A 47 3.37 -10.39 16.32
CA TYR A 47 4.66 -10.91 15.86
C TYR A 47 4.88 -10.63 14.39
N ASP A 48 6.00 -10.02 14.08
CA ASP A 48 6.43 -9.71 12.72
C ASP A 48 7.91 -10.02 12.59
N SER A 49 8.27 -10.83 11.60
CA SER A 49 9.66 -11.27 11.40
C SER A 49 10.62 -10.13 11.03
N THR A 50 10.10 -9.07 10.39
CA THR A 50 10.88 -7.91 9.95
C THR A 50 10.79 -6.78 10.98
N HIS A 51 9.56 -6.43 11.38
CA HIS A 51 9.28 -5.27 12.26
C HIS A 51 9.15 -5.65 13.73
N ARG A 52 9.49 -6.88 14.11
CA ARG A 52 9.57 -7.38 15.48
C ARG A 52 8.20 -7.40 16.20
N LYS A 53 8.25 -7.69 17.49
CA LYS A 53 7.06 -7.71 18.34
C LYS A 53 6.42 -6.32 18.41
N PHE A 54 5.09 -6.28 18.31
CA PHE A 54 4.32 -5.05 18.51
C PHE A 54 4.52 -4.51 19.94
N GLN A 55 4.75 -3.21 20.04
CA GLN A 55 4.93 -2.53 21.31
C GLN A 55 3.58 -2.05 21.84
N GLY A 56 2.84 -2.96 22.46
CA GLY A 56 1.51 -2.69 23.00
C GLY A 56 0.80 -3.97 23.43
N ASP A 57 -0.31 -3.79 24.13
CA ASP A 57 -1.19 -4.90 24.53
C ASP A 57 -2.15 -5.24 23.38
N VAL A 58 -2.27 -6.53 23.10
CA VAL A 58 -3.20 -7.04 22.07
C VAL A 58 -3.96 -8.22 22.67
N LYS A 59 -5.28 -8.12 22.73
CA LYS A 59 -6.17 -9.19 23.20
C LYS A 59 -7.28 -9.43 22.20
N VAL A 60 -7.97 -10.54 22.33
CA VAL A 60 -9.20 -10.85 21.61
C VAL A 60 -10.32 -10.98 22.62
N GLU A 61 -11.36 -10.19 22.47
CA GLU A 61 -12.57 -10.24 23.33
C GLU A 61 -13.81 -10.08 22.44
N ASN A 62 -14.79 -10.95 22.61
CA ASN A 62 -16.05 -10.92 21.85
C ASN A 62 -15.86 -10.78 20.33
N ASN A 63 -14.91 -11.53 19.77
CA ASN A 63 -14.54 -11.50 18.35
C ASN A 63 -14.02 -10.13 17.83
N ASN A 64 -13.57 -9.25 18.72
CA ASN A 64 -12.91 -8.00 18.39
C ASN A 64 -11.43 -8.03 18.85
N LEU A 65 -10.61 -7.19 18.22
CA LEU A 65 -9.27 -6.91 18.73
C LEU A 65 -9.36 -5.80 19.78
N ILE A 66 -8.76 -6.05 20.94
CA ILE A 66 -8.52 -5.02 21.94
C ILE A 66 -7.04 -4.65 21.88
N VAL A 67 -6.73 -3.44 21.44
CA VAL A 67 -5.35 -2.97 21.30
C VAL A 67 -5.16 -1.73 22.18
N ASN A 68 -4.23 -1.81 23.13
CA ASN A 68 -3.98 -0.76 24.11
C ASN A 68 -5.27 -0.29 24.83
N GLY A 69 -6.17 -1.22 25.14
CA GLY A 69 -7.46 -0.95 25.78
C GLY A 69 -8.58 -0.45 24.85
N LYS A 70 -8.30 -0.18 23.58
CA LYS A 70 -9.32 0.23 22.58
C LYS A 70 -9.86 -0.97 21.83
N SER A 71 -11.20 -1.05 21.71
CA SER A 71 -11.88 -2.10 20.95
C SER A 71 -11.94 -1.76 19.48
N ILE A 72 -11.51 -2.68 18.64
CA ILE A 72 -11.48 -2.55 17.17
C ILE A 72 -12.37 -3.64 16.59
N ARG A 73 -13.42 -3.23 15.87
CA ARG A 73 -14.35 -4.16 15.24
C ARG A 73 -13.63 -5.00 14.18
N ILE A 74 -13.84 -6.32 14.24
CA ILE A 74 -13.32 -7.24 13.21
C ILE A 74 -14.49 -7.77 12.39
N THR A 75 -14.33 -7.76 11.08
CA THR A 75 -15.26 -8.35 10.11
C THR A 75 -14.51 -9.30 9.17
N ALA A 76 -15.23 -10.22 8.53
CA ALA A 76 -14.69 -11.18 7.58
C ALA A 76 -15.53 -11.21 6.29
N GLU A 77 -15.82 -10.01 5.76
CA GLU A 77 -16.69 -9.84 4.60
C GLU A 77 -15.87 -9.77 3.31
N ARG A 78 -16.34 -10.49 2.28
CA ARG A 78 -15.75 -10.45 0.94
C ARG A 78 -16.23 -9.27 0.11
N ASP A 79 -17.50 -8.90 0.29
CA ASP A 79 -18.09 -7.75 -0.38
C ASP A 79 -17.94 -6.50 0.49
N PRO A 80 -17.20 -5.48 0.05
CA PRO A 80 -17.04 -4.26 0.82
C PRO A 80 -18.33 -3.50 1.09
N ASN A 81 -19.40 -3.70 0.30
CA ASN A 81 -20.70 -3.08 0.54
C ASN A 81 -21.31 -3.52 1.89
N GLU A 82 -20.95 -4.70 2.39
CA GLU A 82 -21.46 -5.27 3.65
C GLU A 82 -20.68 -4.82 4.89
N LEU A 83 -19.60 -4.02 4.71
CA LEU A 83 -18.70 -3.66 5.81
C LEU A 83 -19.25 -2.64 6.79
N ARG A 84 -20.33 -1.92 6.42
CA ARG A 84 -21.05 -0.98 7.30
C ARG A 84 -20.11 -0.01 8.02
N TRP A 85 -19.27 0.66 7.27
CA TRP A 85 -18.34 1.66 7.80
C TRP A 85 -19.05 2.82 8.48
N GLY A 86 -20.25 3.16 7.98
CA GLY A 86 -21.09 4.21 8.56
C GLY A 86 -21.51 3.93 10.00
N ASP A 87 -21.80 2.65 10.36
CA ASP A 87 -22.27 2.27 11.70
C ASP A 87 -21.22 2.55 12.78
N ILE A 88 -19.96 2.57 12.41
CA ILE A 88 -18.83 2.85 13.33
C ILE A 88 -18.20 4.21 13.08
N GLY A 89 -18.76 5.02 12.19
CA GLY A 89 -18.28 6.36 11.86
C GLY A 89 -16.84 6.37 11.34
N ALA A 90 -16.47 5.45 10.45
CA ALA A 90 -15.19 5.49 9.78
C ALA A 90 -15.17 6.66 8.78
N ASP A 91 -14.26 7.61 8.97
CA ASP A 91 -14.08 8.75 8.06
C ASP A 91 -13.35 8.31 6.79
N TYR A 92 -12.31 7.50 6.94
CA TYR A 92 -11.48 6.99 5.86
C TYR A 92 -11.41 5.48 5.88
N VAL A 93 -11.35 4.87 4.70
CA VAL A 93 -11.01 3.46 4.55
C VAL A 93 -9.67 3.35 3.84
N LEU A 94 -8.72 2.65 4.47
CA LEU A 94 -7.49 2.20 3.84
C LEU A 94 -7.78 0.88 3.12
N GLU A 95 -7.83 0.91 1.80
CA GLU A 95 -7.95 -0.28 0.96
C GLU A 95 -6.58 -0.92 0.74
N SER A 96 -6.31 -2.04 1.38
CA SER A 96 -5.01 -2.73 1.35
C SER A 96 -5.09 -4.22 1.00
N THR A 97 -6.21 -4.65 0.40
CA THR A 97 -6.37 -6.02 -0.13
C THR A 97 -5.67 -6.23 -1.48
N GLY A 98 -5.51 -5.16 -2.27
CA GLY A 98 -5.01 -5.21 -3.64
C GLY A 98 -6.05 -5.65 -4.69
N PHE A 99 -7.32 -5.79 -4.32
CA PHE A 99 -8.40 -6.20 -5.23
C PHE A 99 -9.26 -5.04 -5.73
N PHE A 100 -9.53 -4.06 -4.89
CA PHE A 100 -10.45 -2.94 -5.16
C PHE A 100 -9.65 -1.70 -5.61
N LEU A 101 -8.97 -1.80 -6.75
CA LEU A 101 -8.00 -0.82 -7.25
C LEU A 101 -8.51 0.02 -8.44
N THR A 102 -9.81 0.15 -8.59
CA THR A 102 -10.46 1.08 -9.52
C THR A 102 -11.49 1.91 -8.76
N ASP A 103 -11.86 3.09 -9.28
CA ASP A 103 -12.89 3.92 -8.67
C ASP A 103 -14.18 3.12 -8.44
N ASP A 104 -14.67 2.46 -9.46
CA ASP A 104 -15.89 1.65 -9.40
C ASP A 104 -15.86 0.62 -8.27
N LYS A 105 -14.77 -0.14 -8.14
CA LYS A 105 -14.63 -1.14 -7.08
C LYS A 105 -14.46 -0.54 -5.69
N ALA A 106 -13.66 0.52 -5.57
CA ALA A 106 -13.42 1.17 -4.28
C ALA A 106 -14.64 1.93 -3.78
N ARG A 107 -15.54 2.33 -4.67
CA ARG A 107 -16.80 3.00 -4.36
C ARG A 107 -17.72 2.15 -3.48
N SER A 108 -17.57 0.83 -3.49
CA SER A 108 -18.27 -0.07 -2.54
C SER A 108 -18.04 0.29 -1.07
N HIS A 109 -16.87 0.84 -0.74
CA HIS A 109 -16.61 1.33 0.62
C HIS A 109 -17.38 2.61 0.94
N LEU A 110 -17.57 3.50 -0.04
CA LEU A 110 -18.42 4.69 0.13
C LEU A 110 -19.88 4.27 0.31
N ASN A 111 -20.36 3.30 -0.47
CA ASN A 111 -21.71 2.74 -0.34
C ASN A 111 -21.92 2.13 1.05
N ALA A 112 -20.88 1.55 1.65
CA ALA A 112 -20.88 1.02 3.02
C ALA A 112 -20.78 2.12 4.10
N GLY A 113 -20.75 3.40 3.71
CA GLY A 113 -20.82 4.55 4.61
C GLY A 113 -19.49 5.20 4.97
N ALA A 114 -18.37 4.83 4.34
CA ALA A 114 -17.13 5.58 4.46
C ALA A 114 -17.24 6.93 3.74
N ARG A 115 -16.54 7.94 4.23
CA ARG A 115 -16.48 9.26 3.57
C ARG A 115 -15.44 9.31 2.45
N ARG A 116 -14.33 8.60 2.63
CA ARG A 116 -13.21 8.57 1.68
C ARG A 116 -12.52 7.22 1.67
N VAL A 117 -11.90 6.92 0.53
CA VAL A 117 -11.11 5.70 0.35
C VAL A 117 -9.71 6.05 -0.13
N VAL A 118 -8.72 5.47 0.53
CA VAL A 118 -7.31 5.54 0.11
C VAL A 118 -6.85 4.14 -0.29
N MET A 119 -6.58 3.93 -1.57
CA MET A 119 -5.95 2.70 -2.04
C MET A 119 -4.47 2.72 -1.69
N SER A 120 -3.97 1.69 -1.02
CA SER A 120 -2.55 1.54 -0.68
C SER A 120 -1.68 1.01 -1.83
N ALA A 121 -2.22 0.95 -3.04
CA ALA A 121 -1.58 0.45 -4.25
C ALA A 121 -1.96 1.33 -5.45
N PRO A 122 -1.21 1.27 -6.57
CA PRO A 122 -1.55 2.03 -7.76
C PRO A 122 -2.94 1.71 -8.27
N SER A 123 -3.73 2.75 -8.59
CA SER A 123 -5.01 2.55 -9.26
C SER A 123 -4.80 1.95 -10.65
N LYS A 124 -5.75 1.11 -11.07
CA LYS A 124 -5.76 0.46 -12.39
C LYS A 124 -6.55 1.23 -13.45
N ASP A 125 -7.13 2.35 -13.04
CA ASP A 125 -7.90 3.28 -13.86
C ASP A 125 -7.39 4.71 -13.64
N GLU A 126 -8.18 5.73 -14.02
CA GLU A 126 -7.81 7.13 -13.88
C GLU A 126 -8.03 7.72 -12.48
N THR A 127 -8.28 6.90 -11.46
CA THR A 127 -8.37 7.36 -10.06
C THR A 127 -7.10 8.15 -9.71
N PRO A 128 -7.23 9.36 -9.15
CA PRO A 128 -6.08 10.20 -8.84
C PRO A 128 -5.07 9.54 -7.92
N MET A 129 -3.80 9.64 -8.28
CA MET A 129 -2.68 9.17 -7.47
C MET A 129 -1.94 10.34 -6.85
N PHE A 130 -1.63 10.21 -5.55
CA PHE A 130 -0.89 11.22 -4.81
C PHE A 130 0.35 10.64 -4.15
N VAL A 131 1.45 11.37 -4.27
CA VAL A 131 2.71 11.11 -3.57
C VAL A 131 3.03 12.30 -2.70
N MET A 132 3.23 12.06 -1.40
CA MET A 132 3.58 13.10 -0.44
C MET A 132 4.89 13.79 -0.84
N GLY A 133 4.91 15.12 -0.75
CA GLY A 133 6.05 15.94 -1.19
C GLY A 133 6.09 16.22 -2.70
N VAL A 134 5.29 15.52 -3.52
CA VAL A 134 5.27 15.69 -4.98
C VAL A 134 4.02 16.46 -5.42
N ASN A 135 2.87 15.82 -5.43
CA ASN A 135 1.61 16.40 -5.91
C ASN A 135 0.48 16.40 -4.87
N HIS A 136 0.76 16.10 -3.60
CA HIS A 136 -0.27 16.03 -2.55
C HIS A 136 -1.05 17.34 -2.34
N LYS A 137 -0.45 18.50 -2.70
CA LYS A 137 -1.12 19.82 -2.64
C LYS A 137 -2.19 20.00 -3.72
N GLU A 138 -2.22 19.13 -4.72
CA GLU A 138 -3.25 19.12 -5.76
C GLU A 138 -4.54 18.41 -5.32
N TYR A 139 -4.54 17.81 -4.12
CA TYR A 139 -5.75 17.22 -3.55
C TYR A 139 -6.83 18.27 -3.32
N LYS A 140 -7.99 18.07 -3.91
CA LYS A 140 -9.15 18.98 -3.88
C LYS A 140 -10.40 18.36 -3.25
N GLY A 141 -10.19 17.32 -2.42
CA GLY A 141 -11.31 16.66 -1.74
C GLY A 141 -11.87 15.43 -2.46
N GLN A 142 -11.12 14.83 -3.38
CA GLN A 142 -11.52 13.59 -4.04
C GLN A 142 -11.88 12.50 -3.03
N GLU A 143 -12.99 11.80 -3.27
CA GLU A 143 -13.49 10.78 -2.35
C GLU A 143 -12.66 9.50 -2.39
N ILE A 144 -12.12 9.15 -3.56
CA ILE A 144 -11.30 7.96 -3.78
C ILE A 144 -9.96 8.41 -4.37
N VAL A 145 -8.88 7.99 -3.74
CA VAL A 145 -7.51 8.30 -4.16
C VAL A 145 -6.61 7.09 -4.02
N SER A 146 -5.50 7.09 -4.76
CA SER A 146 -4.44 6.10 -4.62
C SER A 146 -3.16 6.74 -4.07
N ASN A 147 -2.49 6.06 -3.15
CA ASN A 147 -1.16 6.44 -2.67
C ASN A 147 -0.03 5.85 -3.55
N ALA A 148 -0.33 5.48 -4.78
CA ALA A 148 0.62 4.89 -5.73
C ALA A 148 1.31 3.60 -5.21
N SER A 149 2.51 3.28 -5.71
CA SER A 149 3.32 2.14 -5.24
C SER A 149 4.48 2.59 -4.37
N CYS A 150 5.07 1.64 -3.63
CA CYS A 150 6.30 1.87 -2.88
C CYS A 150 7.43 2.43 -3.77
N THR A 151 7.63 1.84 -4.96
CA THR A 151 8.64 2.30 -5.91
C THR A 151 8.31 3.70 -6.45
N THR A 152 7.04 4.00 -6.75
CA THR A 152 6.63 5.35 -7.18
C THR A 152 6.85 6.38 -6.08
N ASN A 153 6.58 6.03 -4.82
CA ASN A 153 6.83 6.90 -3.67
C ASN A 153 8.33 7.18 -3.44
N CYS A 154 9.21 6.28 -3.85
CA CYS A 154 10.66 6.50 -3.86
C CYS A 154 11.10 7.33 -5.07
N LEU A 155 10.66 6.93 -6.27
CA LEU A 155 11.14 7.51 -7.53
C LEU A 155 10.61 8.93 -7.78
N ALA A 156 9.35 9.20 -7.48
CA ALA A 156 8.73 10.48 -7.83
C ALA A 156 9.37 11.69 -7.10
N PRO A 157 9.66 11.65 -5.78
CA PRO A 157 10.39 12.73 -5.12
C PRO A 157 11.79 12.93 -5.68
N LEU A 158 12.52 11.84 -5.97
CA LEU A 158 13.85 11.89 -6.58
C LEU A 158 13.78 12.53 -7.96
N ALA A 159 12.89 12.04 -8.82
CA ALA A 159 12.71 12.57 -10.17
C ALA A 159 12.26 14.03 -10.17
N LYS A 160 11.41 14.42 -9.20
CA LYS A 160 10.97 15.82 -9.05
C LYS A 160 12.14 16.75 -8.76
N VAL A 161 12.98 16.41 -7.79
CA VAL A 161 14.15 17.24 -7.44
C VAL A 161 15.08 17.40 -8.65
N VAL A 162 15.36 16.33 -9.37
CA VAL A 162 16.23 16.41 -10.56
C VAL A 162 15.55 17.16 -11.69
N HIS A 163 14.28 16.93 -11.93
CA HIS A 163 13.55 17.59 -13.01
C HIS A 163 13.41 19.10 -12.79
N ASP A 164 13.10 19.51 -11.56
CA ASP A 164 12.90 20.92 -11.20
C ASP A 164 14.20 21.73 -11.32
N ASN A 165 15.38 21.10 -11.14
CA ASN A 165 16.67 21.79 -11.15
C ASN A 165 17.47 21.64 -12.46
N PHE A 166 17.33 20.52 -13.15
CA PHE A 166 18.17 20.19 -14.32
C PHE A 166 17.35 19.82 -15.56
N GLY A 167 16.05 19.56 -15.41
CA GLY A 167 15.24 18.95 -16.45
C GLY A 167 15.57 17.46 -16.64
N ILE A 168 14.57 16.68 -17.07
CA ILE A 168 14.73 15.28 -17.47
C ILE A 168 14.22 15.15 -18.90
N VAL A 169 15.09 14.69 -19.81
CA VAL A 169 14.73 14.37 -21.19
C VAL A 169 14.24 12.93 -21.29
N SER A 170 15.03 11.99 -20.74
CA SER A 170 14.66 10.58 -20.64
C SER A 170 15.37 9.91 -19.46
N GLY A 171 14.85 8.76 -19.01
CA GLY A 171 15.46 8.03 -17.92
C GLY A 171 15.11 6.56 -17.88
N LEU A 172 16.06 5.78 -17.38
CA LEU A 172 15.89 4.36 -17.07
C LEU A 172 15.99 4.16 -15.56
N MET A 173 14.96 3.59 -14.97
CA MET A 173 14.91 3.26 -13.55
C MET A 173 15.13 1.76 -13.36
N THR A 174 16.03 1.40 -12.46
CA THR A 174 16.15 0.04 -11.95
C THR A 174 15.79 0.03 -10.47
N THR A 175 14.83 -0.80 -10.07
CA THR A 175 14.58 -1.01 -8.65
C THR A 175 15.12 -2.36 -8.19
N VAL A 176 16.05 -2.31 -7.24
CA VAL A 176 16.51 -3.48 -6.47
C VAL A 176 15.59 -3.61 -5.28
N HIS A 177 14.68 -4.58 -5.34
CA HIS A 177 13.49 -4.59 -4.49
C HIS A 177 13.47 -5.79 -3.53
N ALA A 178 13.11 -5.53 -2.28
CA ALA A 178 12.86 -6.57 -1.30
C ALA A 178 11.77 -7.54 -1.78
N THR A 179 11.80 -8.75 -1.22
CA THR A 179 10.74 -9.75 -1.44
C THR A 179 9.42 -9.28 -0.87
N THR A 180 8.34 -9.65 -1.53
CA THR A 180 6.96 -9.38 -1.08
C THR A 180 6.17 -10.69 -1.07
N ALA A 181 4.94 -10.66 -0.59
CA ALA A 181 4.08 -11.85 -0.51
C ALA A 181 3.79 -12.53 -1.88
N THR A 182 4.13 -11.87 -2.99
CA THR A 182 3.97 -12.46 -4.33
C THR A 182 5.13 -13.38 -4.75
N GLN A 183 6.30 -13.24 -4.12
CA GLN A 183 7.43 -14.14 -4.35
C GLN A 183 7.22 -15.48 -3.64
N LYS A 184 7.95 -16.50 -4.07
CA LYS A 184 7.86 -17.87 -3.54
C LYS A 184 9.03 -18.13 -2.58
N PRO A 185 8.81 -18.76 -1.41
CA PRO A 185 9.90 -19.14 -0.51
C PRO A 185 10.86 -20.15 -1.14
N VAL A 186 10.30 -21.11 -1.93
CA VAL A 186 11.01 -22.13 -2.70
C VAL A 186 10.46 -22.15 -4.13
N ASP A 187 11.17 -22.79 -5.06
CA ASP A 187 10.74 -22.92 -6.44
C ASP A 187 9.30 -23.47 -6.52
N SER A 188 8.41 -22.72 -7.16
CA SER A 188 6.99 -23.04 -7.28
C SER A 188 6.40 -22.47 -8.57
N PRO A 189 5.29 -23.01 -9.07
CA PRO A 189 4.65 -22.48 -10.27
C PRO A 189 4.27 -21.00 -10.15
N SER A 190 4.55 -20.24 -11.21
CA SER A 190 4.09 -18.87 -11.39
C SER A 190 3.53 -18.71 -12.81
N HIS A 191 2.21 -18.53 -12.91
CA HIS A 191 1.51 -18.58 -14.20
C HIS A 191 1.74 -17.32 -15.06
N LYS A 192 1.96 -16.15 -14.44
CA LYS A 192 2.11 -14.89 -15.18
C LYS A 192 3.54 -14.64 -15.65
N ASP A 193 4.51 -14.97 -14.84
CA ASP A 193 5.93 -14.84 -15.13
C ASP A 193 6.66 -16.00 -14.45
N TRP A 194 7.18 -16.91 -15.24
CA TRP A 194 7.84 -18.13 -14.73
C TRP A 194 9.04 -17.80 -13.85
N ARG A 195 9.75 -16.69 -14.12
CA ARG A 195 10.86 -16.20 -13.28
C ARG A 195 10.39 -15.88 -11.86
N GLY A 196 9.16 -15.38 -11.72
CA GLY A 196 8.55 -15.11 -10.41
C GLY A 196 8.29 -16.34 -9.54
N GLY A 197 8.43 -17.55 -10.11
CA GLY A 197 8.33 -18.83 -9.40
C GLY A 197 9.61 -19.29 -8.72
N ARG A 198 10.72 -18.58 -8.91
CA ARG A 198 12.02 -18.96 -8.30
C ARG A 198 12.04 -18.63 -6.80
N GLY A 199 12.84 -19.42 -6.05
CA GLY A 199 13.01 -19.27 -4.61
C GLY A 199 13.62 -17.93 -4.24
N ALA A 200 12.83 -17.07 -3.60
CA ALA A 200 13.16 -15.68 -3.32
C ALA A 200 14.28 -15.50 -2.29
N GLY A 201 14.53 -16.53 -1.47
CA GLY A 201 15.58 -16.48 -0.44
C GLY A 201 17.00 -16.61 -0.97
N GLN A 202 17.18 -16.94 -2.28
CA GLN A 202 18.50 -17.19 -2.87
C GLN A 202 18.62 -16.76 -4.34
N SER A 203 17.58 -16.18 -4.91
CA SER A 203 17.55 -15.81 -6.33
C SER A 203 17.42 -14.31 -6.52
N ILE A 204 18.08 -13.77 -7.54
CA ILE A 204 17.77 -12.44 -8.07
C ILE A 204 16.74 -12.64 -9.18
N ILE A 205 15.53 -12.13 -8.97
CA ILE A 205 14.37 -12.42 -9.82
C ILE A 205 13.99 -11.16 -10.61
N PRO A 206 14.22 -11.12 -11.93
CA PRO A 206 13.72 -10.02 -12.77
C PRO A 206 12.20 -9.97 -12.76
N SER A 207 11.64 -8.78 -12.71
CA SER A 207 10.20 -8.55 -12.69
C SER A 207 9.86 -7.28 -13.47
N SER A 208 8.68 -7.22 -14.04
CA SER A 208 8.15 -5.98 -14.61
C SER A 208 7.73 -5.02 -13.50
N THR A 209 7.77 -3.72 -13.81
CA THR A 209 7.26 -2.67 -12.92
C THR A 209 6.54 -1.59 -13.71
N GLY A 210 5.42 -1.12 -13.19
CA GLY A 210 4.69 0.04 -13.71
C GLY A 210 5.09 1.36 -13.05
N ALA A 211 6.05 1.35 -12.11
CA ALA A 211 6.36 2.51 -11.29
C ALA A 211 6.89 3.70 -12.09
N ALA A 212 7.74 3.46 -13.11
CA ALA A 212 8.24 4.53 -13.98
C ALA A 212 7.11 5.22 -14.76
N LYS A 213 6.13 4.45 -15.26
CA LYS A 213 4.94 5.02 -15.91
C LYS A 213 4.06 5.78 -14.92
N ALA A 214 3.93 5.28 -13.68
CA ALA A 214 3.14 5.92 -12.64
C ALA A 214 3.71 7.28 -12.22
N VAL A 215 5.02 7.52 -12.35
CA VAL A 215 5.60 8.85 -12.12
C VAL A 215 5.01 9.88 -13.07
N GLY A 216 4.76 9.55 -14.34
CA GLY A 216 4.09 10.46 -15.28
C GLY A 216 2.64 10.81 -14.92
N ARG A 217 2.00 10.06 -14.01
CA ARG A 217 0.67 10.39 -13.48
C ARG A 217 0.72 11.36 -12.30
N VAL A 218 1.83 11.41 -11.57
CA VAL A 218 2.02 12.31 -10.43
C VAL A 218 2.91 13.52 -10.76
N ILE A 219 3.68 13.43 -11.86
CA ILE A 219 4.47 14.52 -12.46
C ILE A 219 4.19 14.47 -13.97
N PRO A 220 3.16 15.16 -14.46
CA PRO A 220 2.72 15.07 -15.87
C PRO A 220 3.81 15.38 -16.90
N GLU A 221 4.74 16.27 -16.56
CA GLU A 221 5.88 16.66 -17.41
C GLU A 221 6.84 15.51 -17.71
N LEU A 222 6.81 14.45 -16.88
CA LEU A 222 7.63 13.25 -17.04
C LEU A 222 6.88 12.10 -17.73
N ASN A 223 5.64 12.34 -18.19
CA ASN A 223 4.89 11.31 -18.89
C ASN A 223 5.61 10.86 -20.17
N GLY A 224 5.83 9.53 -20.28
CA GLY A 224 6.55 8.93 -21.41
C GLY A 224 8.08 9.07 -21.39
N LYS A 225 8.66 9.84 -20.46
CA LYS A 225 10.10 10.05 -20.38
C LYS A 225 10.85 8.98 -19.57
N LEU A 226 10.16 8.25 -18.72
CA LEU A 226 10.76 7.25 -17.84
C LEU A 226 10.30 5.84 -18.19
N THR A 227 11.25 4.91 -18.20
CA THR A 227 11.00 3.47 -18.25
C THR A 227 11.75 2.76 -17.14
N GLY A 228 11.49 1.46 -16.91
CA GLY A 228 12.19 0.80 -15.82
C GLY A 228 11.97 -0.70 -15.74
N MET A 229 12.81 -1.31 -14.91
CA MET A 229 12.79 -2.74 -14.57
C MET A 229 12.95 -2.93 -13.06
N ALA A 230 12.63 -4.12 -12.60
CA ALA A 230 12.74 -4.50 -11.20
C ALA A 230 13.51 -5.82 -11.06
N PHE A 231 14.32 -5.89 -10.00
CA PHE A 231 14.94 -7.13 -9.54
C PHE A 231 14.54 -7.38 -8.11
N ARG A 232 13.87 -8.52 -7.85
CA ARG A 232 13.62 -8.99 -6.49
C ARG A 232 14.86 -9.70 -5.98
N VAL A 233 15.33 -9.29 -4.80
CA VAL A 233 16.55 -9.81 -4.17
C VAL A 233 16.24 -10.44 -2.82
N PRO A 234 17.11 -11.33 -2.30
CA PRO A 234 16.92 -12.02 -1.01
C PRO A 234 17.07 -11.08 0.18
N THR A 235 16.19 -10.11 0.31
CA THR A 235 16.12 -9.22 1.47
C THR A 235 14.66 -9.10 1.94
N PRO A 236 14.41 -9.10 3.25
CA PRO A 236 13.05 -9.05 3.79
C PRO A 236 12.42 -7.66 3.70
N ASP A 237 13.23 -6.62 3.65
CA ASP A 237 12.79 -5.23 3.67
C ASP A 237 13.83 -4.32 3.01
N VAL A 238 13.46 -3.07 2.78
CA VAL A 238 14.23 -2.02 2.12
C VAL A 238 14.50 -2.31 0.64
N SER A 239 14.11 -1.37 -0.20
CA SER A 239 14.34 -1.38 -1.64
C SER A 239 15.09 -0.13 -2.06
N VAL A 240 15.83 -0.21 -3.17
CA VAL A 240 16.62 0.89 -3.72
C VAL A 240 16.12 1.18 -5.14
N VAL A 241 16.10 2.44 -5.50
CA VAL A 241 15.93 2.90 -6.88
C VAL A 241 17.26 3.46 -7.38
N ASP A 242 17.72 2.92 -8.49
CA ASP A 242 18.81 3.47 -9.29
C ASP A 242 18.20 4.16 -10.51
N LEU A 243 18.55 5.42 -10.74
CA LEU A 243 17.98 6.24 -11.80
C LEU A 243 19.08 6.77 -12.71
N SER A 244 19.18 6.23 -13.92
CA SER A 244 20.04 6.73 -14.99
C SER A 244 19.26 7.71 -15.85
N LEU A 245 19.82 8.88 -16.10
CA LEU A 245 19.12 10.00 -16.73
C LEU A 245 19.92 10.60 -17.89
N ILE A 246 19.18 11.10 -18.87
CA ILE A 246 19.65 12.13 -19.80
C ILE A 246 18.94 13.42 -19.41
N HIS A 247 19.73 14.46 -19.16
CA HIS A 247 19.30 15.80 -18.83
C HIS A 247 20.08 16.79 -19.69
N ILE A 248 19.56 17.97 -19.83
CA ILE A 248 20.25 19.08 -20.52
C ILE A 248 20.11 20.33 -19.69
#